data_b966a30c5d0188711aff74397cad4ec6
#
_entry.id   b966a30c5d0188711aff74397cad4ec6
#
_cell.length_a   1.000
_cell.length_b   1.000
_cell.length_c   1.000
_cell.angle_alpha   90.00
_cell.angle_beta   90.00
_cell.angle_gamma   90.00
#
_symmetry.space_group_name_H-M   'P 1'
#
loop_
_entity.id
_entity.type
_entity.pdbx_description
1 polymer ?
#
loop_
_entity_poly.entity_id
_entity_poly.type
_entity_poly.pdbx_seq_one_letter_code
_entity_poly.pdbx_strand_id
1 'polypeptide(L)'
;MSEILIVDDDPSVRAALVAALSAEGFATAGFSDGESFLLAAHLRKPGCLLIDVHLPDCSGIELLKKINAAHYPAPILVISGRGDIPTAVEAIRSGALDFIEKPFDPATVATRVRMAMNAWQNLGADDALLSRDFPGCERLTVREREVLGRIAQGASNKEAGRELGISPRTVEVHRARIMEKLGAKNTADLMRIVIGKARGRRGNRTTAPHQIGHGVRP
;
A
#
# COMPACT_ATOMS: atom_id res chain seq x y z
N MET A 1 23.42 -3.00 1.10
CA MET A 1 22.40 -3.44 0.11
C MET A 1 21.22 -3.97 0.88
N SER A 2 20.01 -3.66 0.46
CA SER A 2 18.80 -4.17 1.09
C SER A 2 18.58 -5.62 0.66
N GLU A 3 18.23 -6.50 1.60
CA GLU A 3 18.07 -7.94 1.38
C GLU A 3 16.61 -8.28 1.09
N ILE A 4 16.35 -9.20 0.15
CA ILE A 4 15.02 -9.73 -0.12
C ILE A 4 14.83 -10.99 0.74
N LEU A 5 13.83 -10.97 1.60
CA LEU A 5 13.49 -12.12 2.44
C LEU A 5 12.37 -12.93 1.77
N ILE A 6 12.52 -14.25 1.73
CA ILE A 6 11.60 -15.16 1.05
C ILE A 6 11.14 -16.21 2.06
N VAL A 7 9.84 -16.29 2.31
CA VAL A 7 9.22 -17.29 3.19
C VAL A 7 8.28 -18.14 2.34
N ASP A 8 8.67 -19.37 2.03
CA ASP A 8 7.91 -20.34 1.22
C ASP A 8 8.35 -21.74 1.65
N ASP A 9 7.46 -22.69 1.85
CA ASP A 9 7.79 -24.04 2.31
C ASP A 9 8.36 -24.93 1.18
N ASP A 10 8.05 -24.63 -0.08
CA ASP A 10 8.57 -25.36 -1.23
C ASP A 10 10.03 -24.97 -1.54
N PRO A 11 11.00 -25.91 -1.36
CA PRO A 11 12.41 -25.62 -1.62
C PRO A 11 12.69 -25.29 -3.10
N SER A 12 11.89 -25.82 -4.04
CA SER A 12 12.05 -25.56 -5.47
C SER A 12 11.62 -24.15 -5.83
N VAL A 13 10.50 -23.68 -5.26
CA VAL A 13 10.02 -22.30 -5.41
C VAL A 13 11.02 -21.33 -4.79
N ARG A 14 11.49 -21.59 -3.57
CA ARG A 14 12.52 -20.76 -2.93
C ARG A 14 13.79 -20.67 -3.77
N ALA A 15 14.30 -21.81 -4.26
CA ALA A 15 15.52 -21.83 -5.09
C ALA A 15 15.34 -21.03 -6.40
N ALA A 16 14.19 -21.17 -7.06
CA ALA A 16 13.89 -20.44 -8.28
C ALA A 16 13.80 -18.92 -8.04
N LEU A 17 13.16 -18.50 -6.94
CA LEU A 17 13.07 -17.08 -6.56
C LEU A 17 14.44 -16.51 -6.19
N VAL A 18 15.25 -17.24 -5.41
CA VAL A 18 16.62 -16.85 -5.06
C VAL A 18 17.46 -16.67 -6.33
N ALA A 19 17.42 -17.63 -7.27
CA ALA A 19 18.16 -17.55 -8.52
C ALA A 19 17.76 -16.32 -9.36
N ALA A 20 16.46 -16.09 -9.54
CA ALA A 20 15.94 -14.96 -10.32
C ALA A 20 16.30 -13.61 -9.68
N LEU A 21 16.13 -13.48 -8.37
CA LEU A 21 16.45 -12.24 -7.66
C LEU A 21 17.96 -11.98 -7.60
N SER A 22 18.77 -13.02 -7.43
CA SER A 22 20.23 -12.90 -7.45
C SER A 22 20.74 -12.49 -8.84
N ALA A 23 20.14 -12.98 -9.93
CA ALA A 23 20.45 -12.56 -11.29
C ALA A 23 20.17 -11.05 -11.51
N GLU A 24 19.22 -10.48 -10.78
CA GLU A 24 18.90 -9.05 -10.76
C GLU A 24 19.80 -8.24 -9.80
N GLY A 25 20.76 -8.89 -9.13
CA GLY A 25 21.71 -8.25 -8.21
C GLY A 25 21.21 -8.06 -6.79
N PHE A 26 20.09 -8.69 -6.40
CA PHE A 26 19.60 -8.63 -5.02
C PHE A 26 20.29 -9.65 -4.11
N ALA A 27 20.63 -9.24 -2.90
CA ALA A 27 20.93 -10.18 -1.81
C ALA A 27 19.60 -10.82 -1.36
N THR A 28 19.63 -12.13 -1.06
CA THR A 28 18.43 -12.89 -0.70
C THR A 28 18.66 -13.76 0.52
N ALA A 29 17.62 -13.98 1.34
CA ALA A 29 17.58 -14.99 2.38
C ALA A 29 16.25 -15.74 2.33
N GLY A 30 16.30 -17.07 2.33
CA GLY A 30 15.13 -17.96 2.28
C GLY A 30 14.85 -18.61 3.62
N PHE A 31 13.57 -18.77 3.95
CA PHE A 31 13.03 -19.41 5.13
C PHE A 31 11.96 -20.41 4.71
N SER A 32 11.92 -21.58 5.38
CA SER A 32 10.96 -22.64 5.07
C SER A 32 9.63 -22.51 5.80
N ASP A 33 9.58 -21.65 6.81
CA ASP A 33 8.45 -21.50 7.73
C ASP A 33 8.45 -20.13 8.39
N GLY A 34 7.31 -19.76 9.00
CA GLY A 34 7.14 -18.47 9.65
C GLY A 34 7.97 -18.31 10.93
N GLU A 35 8.22 -19.40 11.68
CA GLU A 35 8.97 -19.34 12.93
C GLU A 35 10.44 -19.02 12.67
N SER A 36 11.09 -19.73 11.73
CA SER A 36 12.48 -19.47 11.32
C SER A 36 12.67 -18.05 10.79
N PHE A 37 11.68 -17.55 10.04
CA PHE A 37 11.67 -16.15 9.58
C PHE A 37 11.58 -15.18 10.76
N LEU A 38 10.63 -15.37 11.70
CA LEU A 38 10.42 -14.46 12.83
C LEU A 38 11.67 -14.36 13.71
N LEU A 39 12.37 -15.48 13.95
CA LEU A 39 13.62 -15.51 14.72
C LEU A 39 14.73 -14.70 14.04
N ALA A 40 14.79 -14.70 12.71
CA ALA A 40 15.84 -14.01 11.95
C ALA A 40 15.48 -12.56 11.59
N ALA A 41 14.20 -12.21 11.53
CA ALA A 41 13.72 -10.91 11.02
C ALA A 41 14.25 -9.71 11.82
N HIS A 42 14.42 -9.86 13.14
CA HIS A 42 14.90 -8.78 14.01
C HIS A 42 16.35 -8.37 13.74
N LEU A 43 17.14 -9.23 13.10
CA LEU A 43 18.56 -9.00 12.83
C LEU A 43 18.82 -8.48 11.39
N ARG A 44 17.77 -8.34 10.58
CA ARG A 44 17.90 -8.06 9.16
C ARG A 44 17.29 -6.71 8.78
N LYS A 45 17.84 -6.11 7.72
CA LYS A 45 17.30 -4.89 7.10
C LYS A 45 16.61 -5.29 5.79
N PRO A 46 15.31 -5.57 5.82
CA PRO A 46 14.60 -6.01 4.62
C PRO A 46 14.52 -4.89 3.59
N GLY A 47 14.77 -5.24 2.32
CA GLY A 47 14.45 -4.39 1.18
C GLY A 47 13.06 -4.70 0.61
N CYS A 48 12.68 -6.00 0.70
CA CYS A 48 11.36 -6.51 0.35
C CYS A 48 11.14 -7.85 1.06
N LEU A 49 9.90 -8.22 1.30
CA LEU A 49 9.51 -9.51 1.87
C LEU A 49 8.54 -10.21 0.91
N LEU A 50 8.84 -11.45 0.56
CA LEU A 50 7.96 -12.37 -0.17
C LEU A 50 7.45 -13.42 0.82
N ILE A 51 6.13 -13.62 0.91
CA ILE A 51 5.50 -14.57 1.83
C ILE A 51 4.54 -15.46 1.06
N ASP A 52 4.73 -16.79 1.13
CA ASP A 52 3.68 -17.72 0.72
C ASP A 52 2.52 -17.69 1.73
N VAL A 53 1.31 -17.80 1.21
CA VAL A 53 0.09 -17.94 2.02
C VAL A 53 0.10 -19.26 2.79
N HIS A 54 0.56 -20.33 2.16
CA HIS A 54 0.56 -21.67 2.74
C HIS A 54 1.93 -22.00 3.34
N LEU A 55 2.06 -21.87 4.65
CA LEU A 55 3.26 -22.26 5.40
C LEU A 55 2.91 -23.40 6.36
N PRO A 56 3.87 -24.25 6.75
CA PRO A 56 3.60 -25.45 7.54
C PRO A 56 3.20 -25.16 8.99
N ASP A 57 3.64 -24.06 9.56
CA ASP A 57 3.47 -23.68 10.97
C ASP A 57 2.39 -22.62 11.18
N CYS A 58 2.11 -21.80 10.18
CA CYS A 58 1.06 -20.78 10.23
C CYS A 58 0.66 -20.36 8.81
N SER A 59 -0.46 -19.65 8.65
CA SER A 59 -0.75 -19.03 7.35
C SER A 59 0.09 -17.77 7.14
N GLY A 60 0.42 -17.46 5.87
CA GLY A 60 1.09 -16.19 5.53
C GLY A 60 0.29 -14.97 6.00
N ILE A 61 -1.04 -15.08 6.08
CA ILE A 61 -1.91 -14.00 6.61
C ILE A 61 -1.69 -13.82 8.12
N GLU A 62 -1.55 -14.92 8.89
CA GLU A 62 -1.21 -14.84 10.30
C GLU A 62 0.19 -14.25 10.51
N LEU A 63 1.13 -14.62 9.64
CA LEU A 63 2.47 -14.06 9.66
C LEU A 63 2.46 -12.54 9.42
N LEU A 64 1.67 -12.04 8.45
CA LEU A 64 1.46 -10.61 8.23
C LEU A 64 0.96 -9.89 9.48
N LYS A 65 0.03 -10.50 10.22
CA LYS A 65 -0.50 -9.95 11.48
C LYS A 65 0.56 -9.92 12.57
N LYS A 66 1.34 -11.02 12.72
CA LYS A 66 2.42 -11.13 13.72
C LYS A 66 3.51 -10.09 13.53
N ILE A 67 3.90 -9.79 12.28
CA ILE A 67 4.92 -8.78 11.98
C ILE A 67 4.38 -7.34 11.92
N ASN A 68 3.08 -7.15 12.14
CA ASN A 68 2.42 -5.85 11.95
C ASN A 68 2.70 -5.25 10.56
N ALA A 69 2.34 -5.99 9.52
CA ALA A 69 2.69 -5.70 8.13
C ALA A 69 2.33 -4.28 7.67
N ALA A 70 1.29 -3.67 8.25
CA ALA A 70 0.90 -2.28 7.95
C ALA A 70 1.97 -1.25 8.34
N HIS A 71 2.90 -1.60 9.24
CA HIS A 71 4.00 -0.75 9.72
C HIS A 71 5.37 -1.38 9.46
N TYR A 72 5.43 -2.42 8.65
CA TYR A 72 6.68 -3.09 8.31
C TYR A 72 7.56 -2.16 7.45
N PRO A 73 8.89 -2.09 7.70
CA PRO A 73 9.76 -1.08 7.09
C PRO A 73 10.14 -1.36 5.61
N ALA A 74 9.46 -2.30 4.96
CA ALA A 74 9.70 -2.69 3.58
C ALA A 74 8.40 -3.16 2.90
N PRO A 75 8.30 -3.12 1.56
CA PRO A 75 7.17 -3.67 0.85
C PRO A 75 7.05 -5.18 1.05
N ILE A 76 5.83 -5.67 1.22
CA ILE A 76 5.52 -7.08 1.39
C ILE A 76 4.68 -7.54 0.19
N LEU A 77 5.12 -8.55 -0.52
CA LEU A 77 4.40 -9.21 -1.60
C LEU A 77 4.00 -10.61 -1.13
N VAL A 78 2.73 -10.94 -1.26
CA VAL A 78 2.20 -12.26 -0.87
C VAL A 78 2.07 -13.14 -2.10
N ILE A 79 2.47 -14.38 -1.98
CA ILE A 79 2.35 -15.41 -3.02
C ILE A 79 1.18 -16.31 -2.65
N SER A 80 0.24 -16.54 -3.56
CA SER A 80 -0.96 -17.35 -3.31
C SER A 80 -1.30 -18.27 -4.47
N GLY A 81 -2.10 -19.33 -4.21
CA GLY A 81 -2.59 -20.22 -5.24
C GLY A 81 -3.56 -19.56 -6.21
N ARG A 82 -3.77 -20.19 -7.36
CA ARG A 82 -4.68 -19.70 -8.41
C ARG A 82 -6.12 -19.61 -7.90
N GLY A 83 -6.79 -18.49 -8.18
CA GLY A 83 -8.21 -18.30 -7.86
C GLY A 83 -8.51 -17.97 -6.40
N ASP A 84 -7.51 -17.84 -5.56
CA ASP A 84 -7.67 -17.50 -4.14
C ASP A 84 -7.86 -15.98 -3.92
N ILE A 85 -8.94 -15.47 -4.51
CA ILE A 85 -9.28 -14.04 -4.43
C ILE A 85 -9.56 -13.58 -2.99
N PRO A 86 -10.32 -14.33 -2.18
CA PRO A 86 -10.57 -13.95 -0.80
C PRO A 86 -9.28 -13.78 0.00
N THR A 87 -8.34 -14.71 -0.13
CA THR A 87 -7.04 -14.65 0.55
C THR A 87 -6.18 -13.50 0.05
N ALA A 88 -6.15 -13.23 -1.27
CA ALA A 88 -5.46 -12.07 -1.82
C ALA A 88 -6.03 -10.75 -1.24
N VAL A 89 -7.36 -10.63 -1.15
CA VAL A 89 -8.02 -9.46 -0.53
C VAL A 89 -7.66 -9.37 0.95
N GLU A 90 -7.63 -10.47 1.69
CA GLU A 90 -7.26 -10.48 3.09
C GLU A 90 -5.79 -10.13 3.31
N ALA A 91 -4.87 -10.60 2.44
CA ALA A 91 -3.46 -10.22 2.46
C ALA A 91 -3.29 -8.70 2.35
N ILE A 92 -3.93 -8.08 1.35
CA ILE A 92 -3.90 -6.62 1.18
C ILE A 92 -4.53 -5.91 2.40
N ARG A 93 -5.60 -6.46 2.97
CA ARG A 93 -6.22 -5.93 4.21
C ARG A 93 -5.28 -6.02 5.40
N SER A 94 -4.45 -7.04 5.46
CA SER A 94 -3.49 -7.27 6.53
C SER A 94 -2.18 -6.49 6.38
N GLY A 95 -2.03 -5.70 5.30
CA GLY A 95 -0.89 -4.80 5.10
C GLY A 95 0.08 -5.22 3.99
N ALA A 96 -0.19 -6.30 3.25
CA ALA A 96 0.58 -6.62 2.06
C ALA A 96 0.44 -5.50 1.01
N LEU A 97 1.54 -5.19 0.33
CA LEU A 97 1.56 -4.21 -0.75
C LEU A 97 0.85 -4.73 -1.98
N ASP A 98 1.12 -6.00 -2.33
CA ASP A 98 0.60 -6.65 -3.52
C ASP A 98 0.57 -8.17 -3.32
N PHE A 99 -0.06 -8.89 -4.26
CA PHE A 99 -0.05 -10.36 -4.27
C PHE A 99 0.35 -10.89 -5.65
N ILE A 100 0.93 -12.09 -5.67
CA ILE A 100 1.39 -12.81 -6.85
C ILE A 100 0.71 -14.16 -6.89
N GLU A 101 0.04 -14.46 -7.99
CA GLU A 101 -0.69 -15.72 -8.16
C GLU A 101 0.23 -16.82 -8.71
N LYS A 102 0.21 -18.00 -8.08
CA LYS A 102 0.86 -19.24 -8.60
C LYS A 102 -0.03 -19.85 -9.69
N PRO A 103 0.51 -20.38 -10.81
CA PRO A 103 1.92 -20.42 -11.17
C PRO A 103 2.43 -19.07 -11.70
N PHE A 104 3.68 -18.74 -11.40
CA PHE A 104 4.35 -17.53 -11.85
C PHE A 104 5.68 -17.85 -12.52
N ASP A 105 6.16 -16.94 -13.35
CA ASP A 105 7.52 -16.91 -13.82
C ASP A 105 8.41 -16.15 -12.81
N PRO A 106 9.50 -16.77 -12.29
CA PRO A 106 10.38 -16.13 -11.31
C PRO A 106 10.96 -14.78 -11.77
N ALA A 107 11.22 -14.59 -13.07
CA ALA A 107 11.70 -13.31 -13.61
C ALA A 107 10.63 -12.21 -13.50
N THR A 108 9.36 -12.58 -13.68
CA THR A 108 8.23 -11.68 -13.45
C THR A 108 8.16 -11.26 -11.98
N VAL A 109 8.39 -12.18 -11.04
CA VAL A 109 8.44 -11.86 -9.60
C VAL A 109 9.57 -10.89 -9.30
N ALA A 110 10.77 -11.11 -9.83
CA ALA A 110 11.91 -10.22 -9.65
C ALA A 110 11.62 -8.80 -10.17
N THR A 111 10.96 -8.70 -11.33
CA THR A 111 10.52 -7.41 -11.88
C THR A 111 9.53 -6.71 -10.93
N ARG A 112 8.56 -7.43 -10.38
CA ARG A 112 7.56 -6.87 -9.44
C ARG A 112 8.20 -6.44 -8.13
N VAL A 113 9.15 -7.21 -7.60
CA VAL A 113 9.95 -6.83 -6.41
C VAL A 113 10.66 -5.51 -6.65
N ARG A 114 11.34 -5.36 -7.80
CA ARG A 114 12.05 -4.13 -8.15
C ARG A 114 11.09 -2.94 -8.23
N MET A 115 9.94 -3.11 -8.90
CA MET A 115 8.93 -2.05 -9.00
C MET A 115 8.38 -1.65 -7.63
N ALA A 116 8.09 -2.64 -6.77
CA ALA A 116 7.61 -2.41 -5.41
C ALA A 116 8.63 -1.66 -4.56
N MET A 117 9.91 -2.04 -4.63
CA MET A 117 10.99 -1.36 -3.90
C MET A 117 11.19 0.09 -4.36
N ASN A 118 11.18 0.31 -5.68
CA ASN A 118 11.31 1.66 -6.25
C ASN A 118 10.13 2.56 -5.83
N ALA A 119 8.91 2.04 -5.93
CA ALA A 119 7.71 2.75 -5.49
C ALA A 119 7.76 3.04 -3.98
N TRP A 120 8.20 2.08 -3.17
CA TRP A 120 8.34 2.24 -1.72
C TRP A 120 9.34 3.32 -1.32
N GLN A 121 10.48 3.42 -2.01
CA GLN A 121 11.49 4.47 -1.77
C GLN A 121 11.00 5.87 -2.14
N ASN A 122 10.10 5.97 -3.13
CA ASN A 122 9.51 7.22 -3.58
C ASN A 122 8.23 7.60 -2.81
N LEU A 123 7.85 6.81 -1.78
CA LEU A 123 6.73 7.11 -0.89
C LEU A 123 6.94 8.48 -0.21
N GLY A 124 6.07 9.42 -0.50
CA GLY A 124 6.06 10.74 0.14
C GLY A 124 6.76 11.88 -0.60
N ALA A 125 7.42 11.63 -1.76
CA ALA A 125 8.16 12.69 -2.43
C ALA A 125 7.29 13.70 -3.22
N ASP A 126 6.07 13.34 -3.66
CA ASP A 126 5.36 14.19 -4.65
C ASP A 126 3.81 14.17 -4.59
N ASP A 127 3.19 13.81 -3.48
CA ASP A 127 1.73 13.70 -3.48
C ASP A 127 1.02 14.83 -2.72
N ALA A 128 0.65 15.87 -3.46
CA ALA A 128 -0.19 16.98 -2.96
C ALA A 128 -1.53 16.53 -2.36
N LEU A 129 -1.98 15.29 -2.61
CA LEU A 129 -3.17 14.67 -2.04
C LEU A 129 -2.90 13.99 -0.69
N LEU A 130 -1.67 13.51 -0.43
CA LEU A 130 -1.28 12.99 0.89
C LEU A 130 -1.34 14.07 1.96
N SER A 131 -1.13 15.34 1.55
CA SER A 131 -1.15 16.52 2.41
C SER A 131 -2.52 17.18 2.53
N ARG A 132 -3.55 16.71 1.80
CA ARG A 132 -4.89 17.30 1.82
C ARG A 132 -5.74 16.74 2.94
N ASP A 133 -6.32 17.66 3.68
CA ASP A 133 -7.34 17.38 4.68
C ASP A 133 -8.72 17.33 4.00
N PHE A 134 -9.35 16.16 3.98
CA PHE A 134 -10.73 15.95 3.54
C PHE A 134 -11.44 15.01 4.52
N PRO A 135 -12.79 15.01 4.58
CA PRO A 135 -13.52 14.17 5.54
C PRO A 135 -13.20 12.68 5.39
N GLY A 136 -12.72 12.06 6.46
CA GLY A 136 -12.38 10.64 6.49
C GLY A 136 -10.97 10.31 6.02
N CYS A 137 -10.12 11.31 5.69
CA CYS A 137 -8.74 11.07 5.28
C CYS A 137 -7.94 10.34 6.36
N GLU A 138 -8.25 10.54 7.62
CA GLU A 138 -7.63 9.87 8.77
C GLU A 138 -7.89 8.36 8.83
N ARG A 139 -8.93 7.88 8.14
CA ARG A 139 -9.28 6.45 8.05
C ARG A 139 -8.47 5.72 6.98
N LEU A 140 -7.83 6.46 6.07
CA LEU A 140 -7.06 5.90 4.97
C LEU A 140 -5.63 5.64 5.41
N THR A 141 -5.12 4.45 5.06
CA THR A 141 -3.69 4.15 5.16
C THR A 141 -2.91 5.01 4.16
N VAL A 142 -1.60 5.13 4.36
CA VAL A 142 -0.71 5.83 3.41
C VAL A 142 -0.92 5.28 2.00
N ARG A 143 -0.96 3.94 1.86
CA ARG A 143 -1.12 3.29 0.56
C ARG A 143 -2.47 3.56 -0.11
N GLU A 144 -3.54 3.60 0.66
CA GLU A 144 -4.87 3.97 0.14
C GLU A 144 -4.92 5.43 -0.33
N ARG A 145 -4.21 6.33 0.36
CA ARG A 145 -4.08 7.73 -0.08
C ARG A 145 -3.31 7.86 -1.39
N GLU A 146 -2.25 7.10 -1.59
CA GLU A 146 -1.50 7.08 -2.84
C GLU A 146 -2.35 6.59 -4.00
N VAL A 147 -3.06 5.46 -3.81
CA VAL A 147 -4.00 4.95 -4.82
C VAL A 147 -5.08 5.99 -5.11
N LEU A 148 -5.63 6.63 -4.08
CA LEU A 148 -6.61 7.71 -4.24
C LEU A 148 -6.03 8.89 -5.02
N GLY A 149 -4.77 9.25 -4.78
CA GLY A 149 -4.05 10.29 -5.51
C GLY A 149 -4.03 10.04 -7.01
N ARG A 150 -3.65 8.84 -7.43
CA ARG A 150 -3.60 8.45 -8.85
C ARG A 150 -5.00 8.43 -9.49
N ILE A 151 -5.99 7.90 -8.77
CA ILE A 151 -7.39 7.91 -9.24
C ILE A 151 -7.90 9.35 -9.41
N ALA A 152 -7.59 10.23 -8.49
CA ALA A 152 -8.01 11.64 -8.55
C ALA A 152 -7.35 12.42 -9.70
N GLN A 153 -6.18 11.99 -10.15
CA GLN A 153 -5.51 12.50 -11.35
C GLN A 153 -6.06 11.89 -12.65
N GLY A 154 -7.02 10.97 -12.55
CA GLY A 154 -7.66 10.34 -13.71
C GLY A 154 -7.00 9.04 -14.19
N ALA A 155 -6.01 8.52 -13.46
CA ALA A 155 -5.34 7.28 -13.82
C ALA A 155 -6.30 6.08 -13.80
N SER A 156 -6.21 5.23 -14.83
CA SER A 156 -6.84 3.91 -14.84
C SER A 156 -6.17 2.98 -13.82
N ASN A 157 -6.83 1.86 -13.48
CA ASN A 157 -6.24 0.87 -12.58
C ASN A 157 -4.88 0.35 -13.09
N LYS A 158 -4.72 0.22 -14.42
CA LYS A 158 -3.47 -0.23 -15.04
C LYS A 158 -2.36 0.80 -14.91
N GLU A 159 -2.67 2.07 -15.14
CA GLU A 159 -1.72 3.19 -15.01
C GLU A 159 -1.31 3.38 -13.55
N ALA A 160 -2.31 3.47 -12.65
CA ALA A 160 -2.05 3.59 -11.21
C ALA A 160 -1.21 2.40 -10.69
N GLY A 161 -1.53 1.17 -11.13
CA GLY A 161 -0.76 -0.02 -10.76
C GLY A 161 0.69 0.06 -11.21
N ARG A 162 0.94 0.48 -12.45
CA ARG A 162 2.29 0.65 -12.99
C ARG A 162 3.09 1.70 -12.20
N GLU A 163 2.48 2.85 -11.91
CA GLU A 163 3.15 3.94 -11.18
C GLU A 163 3.43 3.59 -9.73
N LEU A 164 2.52 2.84 -9.12
CA LEU A 164 2.62 2.44 -7.72
C LEU A 164 3.36 1.10 -7.51
N GLY A 165 3.78 0.41 -8.58
CA GLY A 165 4.47 -0.88 -8.51
C GLY A 165 3.61 -2.02 -8.00
N ILE A 166 2.28 -2.00 -8.25
CA ILE A 166 1.33 -3.03 -7.84
C ILE A 166 0.46 -3.50 -9.01
N SER A 167 -0.21 -4.64 -8.85
CA SER A 167 -1.10 -5.15 -9.89
C SER A 167 -2.34 -4.26 -10.05
N PRO A 168 -2.93 -4.19 -11.27
CA PRO A 168 -4.21 -3.50 -11.47
C PRO A 168 -5.31 -4.04 -10.55
N ARG A 169 -5.28 -5.33 -10.24
CA ARG A 169 -6.21 -5.99 -9.33
C ARG A 169 -6.04 -5.52 -7.89
N THR A 170 -4.81 -5.31 -7.44
CA THR A 170 -4.53 -4.72 -6.13
C THR A 170 -5.07 -3.29 -6.04
N VAL A 171 -4.95 -2.52 -7.14
CA VAL A 171 -5.57 -1.18 -7.22
C VAL A 171 -7.09 -1.26 -7.04
N GLU A 172 -7.76 -2.26 -7.66
CA GLU A 172 -9.20 -2.48 -7.47
C GLU A 172 -9.57 -2.77 -6.02
N VAL A 173 -8.79 -3.61 -5.34
CA VAL A 173 -8.98 -3.90 -3.91
C VAL A 173 -8.86 -2.63 -3.07
N HIS A 174 -7.82 -1.82 -3.30
CA HIS A 174 -7.66 -0.55 -2.59
C HIS A 174 -8.80 0.42 -2.89
N ARG A 175 -9.24 0.54 -4.15
CA ARG A 175 -10.39 1.38 -4.52
C ARG A 175 -11.66 1.00 -3.77
N ALA A 176 -11.97 -0.29 -3.72
CA ALA A 176 -13.15 -0.79 -3.00
C ALA A 176 -13.08 -0.39 -1.51
N ARG A 177 -11.92 -0.55 -0.88
CA ARG A 177 -11.70 -0.17 0.53
C ARG A 177 -11.77 1.33 0.78
N ILE A 178 -11.21 2.13 -0.11
CA ILE A 178 -11.29 3.60 -0.05
C ILE A 178 -12.76 4.03 -0.11
N MET A 179 -13.53 3.48 -1.05
CA MET A 179 -14.95 3.77 -1.20
C MET A 179 -15.74 3.37 0.05
N GLU A 180 -15.48 2.18 0.61
CA GLU A 180 -16.09 1.71 1.85
C GLU A 180 -15.78 2.65 3.04
N LYS A 181 -14.50 2.97 3.25
CA LYS A 181 -14.05 3.83 4.36
C LYS A 181 -14.58 5.26 4.28
N LEU A 182 -14.72 5.79 3.08
CA LEU A 182 -15.21 7.15 2.83
C LEU A 182 -16.74 7.20 2.61
N GLY A 183 -17.42 6.06 2.56
CA GLY A 183 -18.86 5.97 2.31
C GLY A 183 -19.25 6.40 0.90
N ALA A 184 -18.34 6.34 -0.08
CA ALA A 184 -18.58 6.73 -1.45
C ALA A 184 -19.32 5.63 -2.23
N LYS A 185 -20.39 5.98 -2.95
CA LYS A 185 -21.19 5.01 -3.72
C LYS A 185 -20.59 4.70 -5.09
N ASN A 186 -19.82 5.59 -5.64
CA ASN A 186 -19.15 5.48 -6.96
C ASN A 186 -17.95 6.44 -7.03
N THR A 187 -17.19 6.36 -8.13
CA THR A 187 -16.00 7.21 -8.33
C THR A 187 -16.33 8.71 -8.36
N ALA A 188 -17.46 9.11 -8.92
CA ALA A 188 -17.86 10.51 -8.95
C ALA A 188 -18.15 11.05 -7.54
N ASP A 189 -18.79 10.24 -6.70
CA ASP A 189 -19.05 10.54 -5.30
C ASP A 189 -17.75 10.63 -4.49
N LEU A 190 -16.83 9.70 -4.74
CA LEU A 190 -15.49 9.72 -4.16
C LEU A 190 -14.76 11.03 -4.49
N MET A 191 -14.75 11.44 -5.77
CA MET A 191 -14.12 12.69 -6.18
C MET A 191 -14.78 13.91 -5.54
N ARG A 192 -16.07 13.90 -5.34
CA ARG A 192 -16.81 14.98 -4.65
C ARG A 192 -16.39 15.10 -3.18
N ILE A 193 -16.19 13.98 -2.48
CA ILE A 193 -15.71 13.96 -1.09
C ILE A 193 -14.30 14.54 -1.01
N VAL A 194 -13.40 14.12 -1.91
CA VAL A 194 -11.99 14.48 -1.90
C VAL A 194 -11.76 15.92 -2.37
N ILE A 195 -12.48 16.36 -3.42
CA ILE A 195 -12.28 17.69 -4.05
C ILE A 195 -13.25 18.74 -3.48
N GLY A 196 -14.44 18.31 -3.04
CA GLY A 196 -15.58 19.20 -2.75
C GLY A 196 -15.38 20.18 -1.58
N LYS A 197 -14.44 19.93 -0.66
CA LYS A 197 -14.18 20.83 0.48
C LYS A 197 -13.05 21.84 0.28
N ALA A 198 -12.33 21.80 -0.85
CA ALA A 198 -11.34 22.83 -1.14
C ALA A 198 -11.96 24.23 -1.41
N ARG A 199 -13.27 24.29 -1.66
CA ARG A 199 -14.00 25.56 -1.92
C ARG A 199 -14.65 26.21 -0.69
N GLY A 200 -14.70 25.55 0.47
CA GLY A 200 -15.49 26.01 1.64
C GLY A 200 -14.74 26.85 2.67
N ARG A 201 -13.43 27.10 2.54
CA ARG A 201 -12.64 27.85 3.54
C ARG A 201 -12.22 29.27 3.11
N ARG A 202 -12.76 29.77 1.99
CA ARG A 202 -12.62 31.20 1.63
C ARG A 202 -13.98 31.90 1.84
N GLY A 203 -14.19 32.46 3.00
CA GLY A 203 -15.30 33.40 3.18
C GLY A 203 -15.96 33.34 4.55
N ASN A 204 -15.32 33.82 5.58
CA ASN A 204 -15.98 34.62 6.62
C ASN A 204 -14.93 35.47 7.37
N ARG A 205 -14.45 36.51 6.71
CA ARG A 205 -13.99 37.70 7.45
C ARG A 205 -15.22 38.55 7.63
N THR A 206 -15.90 38.37 8.74
CA THR A 206 -16.93 39.28 9.20
C THR A 206 -16.25 40.61 9.56
N THR A 207 -16.46 41.61 8.73
CA THR A 207 -16.18 43.03 9.05
C THR A 207 -17.07 43.43 10.22
N ALA A 208 -16.48 43.71 11.36
CA ALA A 208 -17.17 44.37 12.47
C ALA A 208 -17.58 45.80 12.07
N PRO A 209 -18.80 46.23 12.37
CA PRO A 209 -19.19 47.60 12.09
C PRO A 209 -18.51 48.57 13.10
N HIS A 210 -17.89 49.58 12.55
CA HIS A 210 -17.29 50.72 13.27
C HIS A 210 -18.42 51.54 13.87
N GLN A 211 -18.56 51.52 15.18
CA GLN A 211 -19.44 52.50 15.89
C GLN A 211 -18.76 53.86 15.99
N ILE A 212 -19.32 54.81 15.29
CA ILE A 212 -18.99 56.21 15.41
C ILE A 212 -19.75 56.77 16.64
N GLY A 213 -19.02 57.05 17.71
CA GLY A 213 -19.56 57.74 18.87
C GLY A 213 -19.63 59.25 18.61
N HIS A 214 -20.84 59.79 18.57
CA HIS A 214 -21.06 61.23 18.66
C HIS A 214 -20.94 61.69 20.11
N GLY A 215 -19.95 62.50 20.38
CA GLY A 215 -19.86 63.29 21.59
C GLY A 215 -20.81 64.47 21.54
N VAL A 216 -21.48 64.72 22.63
CA VAL A 216 -22.11 66.00 22.90
C VAL A 216 -21.65 66.45 24.30
N ARG A 217 -21.07 67.63 24.34
CA ARG A 217 -20.88 68.46 25.54
C ARG A 217 -22.13 69.34 25.73
N PRO A 218 -22.33 69.90 26.85
CA PRO A 218 -21.46 70.78 27.63
C PRO A 218 -21.03 70.25 28.99
#